data_7f6ae5aa99b4a52def63ed39c4959d3f
#
_entry.id   7f6ae5aa99b4a52def63ed39c4959d3f
#
_cell.length_a   1.000
_cell.length_b   1.000
_cell.length_c   1.000
_cell.angle_alpha   90.00
_cell.angle_beta   90.00
_cell.angle_gamma   90.00
#
_symmetry.space_group_name_H-M   'P 1'
#
loop_
_entity.id
_entity.type
_entity.pdbx_description
1 polymer ?
#
loop_
_entity_poly.entity_id
_entity_poly.type
_entity_poly.pdbx_seq_one_letter_code
_entity_poly.pdbx_strand_id
1 'polypeptide(L)'
;MVVPEINPEHLEVIKYQRERLGTKRGFICVKPNCSIQSYTPALNALKEFGPKLVVATTYQAISGAGKTFEQWPEMVENIIPYIGGEEEKSEKEPLRLWGKIEDGKIVPASDPVITCQCIRVPVLDGHTAAVFVNFEKKPTKEQIIEKWRSFKGVPQELNLPSAPKQFIQYLEEDDRPQVKLDVNYENGMGVSLGRLREDSVFDYKFVGLSHNTLRGAAGGAVLIAELLKAQGYITPTDAE
;
A
#
# COMPACT_ATOMS: atom_id res chain seq x y z
N MET A 1 -6.57 -4.66 -9.96
CA MET A 1 -6.09 -3.86 -8.80
C MET A 1 -4.57 -3.89 -8.84
N VAL A 2 -3.93 -2.72 -8.83
CA VAL A 2 -2.47 -2.62 -9.02
C VAL A 2 -1.86 -1.59 -8.06
N VAL A 3 -0.72 -1.95 -7.49
CA VAL A 3 0.26 -1.05 -6.86
C VAL A 3 1.53 -1.19 -7.70
N PRO A 4 1.94 -0.17 -8.44
CA PRO A 4 3.02 -0.28 -9.43
C PRO A 4 4.33 -0.87 -8.92
N GLU A 5 4.66 -0.66 -7.66
CA GLU A 5 5.86 -1.20 -7.01
C GLU A 5 5.69 -2.63 -6.49
N ILE A 6 4.45 -3.19 -6.45
CA ILE A 6 4.17 -4.48 -5.83
C ILE A 6 3.84 -5.55 -6.86
N ASN A 7 2.91 -5.23 -7.79
CA ASN A 7 2.35 -6.21 -8.71
C ASN A 7 2.12 -5.67 -10.13
N PRO A 8 3.13 -5.05 -10.76
CA PRO A 8 3.00 -4.50 -12.12
C PRO A 8 2.63 -5.59 -13.15
N GLU A 9 3.02 -6.84 -12.95
CA GLU A 9 2.69 -7.99 -13.79
C GLU A 9 1.19 -8.28 -13.87
N HIS A 10 0.40 -7.83 -12.90
CA HIS A 10 -1.05 -7.98 -12.95
C HIS A 10 -1.71 -7.18 -14.09
N LEU A 11 -1.00 -6.23 -14.71
CA LEU A 11 -1.47 -5.55 -15.91
C LEU A 11 -1.67 -6.50 -17.08
N GLU A 12 -1.03 -7.65 -17.11
CA GLU A 12 -1.24 -8.66 -18.15
C GLU A 12 -2.68 -9.18 -18.24
N VAL A 13 -3.48 -9.07 -17.16
CA VAL A 13 -4.91 -9.43 -17.22
C VAL A 13 -5.73 -8.53 -18.14
N ILE A 14 -5.20 -7.37 -18.55
CA ILE A 14 -5.90 -6.41 -19.43
C ILE A 14 -6.28 -7.08 -20.74
N LYS A 15 -5.43 -7.94 -21.32
CA LYS A 15 -5.74 -8.68 -22.56
C LYS A 15 -7.01 -9.52 -22.39
N TYR A 16 -7.11 -10.28 -21.31
CA TYR A 16 -8.29 -11.12 -21.01
C TYR A 16 -9.52 -10.29 -20.64
N GLN A 17 -9.32 -9.13 -19.99
CA GLN A 17 -10.40 -8.20 -19.70
C GLN A 17 -11.00 -7.63 -20.99
N ARG A 18 -10.16 -7.23 -21.97
CA ARG A 18 -10.59 -6.74 -23.28
C ARG A 18 -11.39 -7.78 -24.05
N GLU A 19 -10.92 -9.03 -24.08
CA GLU A 19 -11.64 -10.14 -24.71
C GLU A 19 -13.03 -10.32 -24.08
N ARG A 20 -13.11 -10.41 -22.75
CA ARG A 20 -14.37 -10.58 -22.03
C ARG A 20 -15.35 -9.43 -22.22
N LEU A 21 -14.86 -8.20 -22.29
CA LEU A 21 -15.66 -6.98 -22.46
C LEU A 21 -15.94 -6.62 -23.91
N GLY A 22 -15.35 -7.32 -24.87
CA GLY A 22 -15.46 -7.02 -26.30
C GLY A 22 -14.86 -5.66 -26.68
N THR A 23 -13.87 -5.16 -25.94
CA THR A 23 -13.24 -3.87 -26.19
C THR A 23 -11.91 -4.02 -26.89
N LYS A 24 -11.62 -3.15 -27.86
CA LYS A 24 -10.30 -3.13 -28.53
C LYS A 24 -9.23 -2.41 -27.68
N ARG A 25 -9.61 -1.31 -27.04
CA ARG A 25 -8.68 -0.42 -26.32
C ARG A 25 -9.06 -0.23 -24.85
N GLY A 26 -10.37 -0.20 -24.53
CA GLY A 26 -10.87 0.07 -23.19
C GLY A 26 -10.53 -1.03 -22.18
N PHE A 27 -10.25 -0.64 -20.97
CA PHE A 27 -10.06 -1.51 -19.80
C PHE A 27 -10.30 -0.75 -18.49
N ILE A 28 -10.41 -1.47 -17.41
CA ILE A 28 -10.52 -0.91 -16.06
C ILE A 28 -9.30 -1.36 -15.25
N CYS A 29 -8.53 -0.41 -14.74
CA CYS A 29 -7.46 -0.62 -13.80
C CYS A 29 -7.71 0.23 -12.54
N VAL A 30 -7.67 -0.38 -11.37
CA VAL A 30 -7.94 0.29 -10.10
C VAL A 30 -6.79 0.13 -9.15
N LYS A 31 -6.63 1.10 -8.25
CA LYS A 31 -5.75 0.99 -7.10
C LYS A 31 -6.48 0.34 -5.91
N PRO A 32 -5.76 -0.25 -4.94
CA PRO A 32 -6.35 -0.78 -3.72
C PRO A 32 -6.72 0.32 -2.72
N ASN A 33 -7.28 -0.12 -1.60
CA ASN A 33 -7.59 0.71 -0.44
C ASN A 33 -6.37 1.54 0.01
N CYS A 34 -6.64 2.77 0.49
CA CYS A 34 -5.59 3.70 0.90
C CYS A 34 -4.88 3.27 2.20
N SER A 35 -5.57 2.60 3.12
CA SER A 35 -5.00 2.24 4.43
C SER A 35 -3.90 1.19 4.30
N ILE A 36 -4.04 0.23 3.38
CA ILE A 36 -3.04 -0.82 3.21
C ILE A 36 -1.70 -0.32 2.69
N GLN A 37 -1.64 0.89 2.11
CA GLN A 37 -0.38 1.49 1.66
C GLN A 37 0.60 1.76 2.82
N SER A 38 0.10 1.88 4.05
CA SER A 38 0.95 2.11 5.23
C SER A 38 1.73 0.86 5.67
N TYR A 39 1.34 -0.35 5.25
CA TYR A 39 2.00 -1.59 5.69
C TYR A 39 2.26 -2.64 4.60
N THR A 40 1.43 -2.72 3.57
CA THR A 40 1.61 -3.73 2.50
C THR A 40 2.95 -3.59 1.75
N PRO A 41 3.44 -2.37 1.43
CA PRO A 41 4.77 -2.22 0.84
C PRO A 41 5.89 -2.77 1.73
N ALA A 42 5.80 -2.54 3.05
CA ALA A 42 6.77 -3.05 4.01
C ALA A 42 6.81 -4.58 4.02
N LEU A 43 5.65 -5.23 4.03
CA LEU A 43 5.54 -6.69 3.98
C LEU A 43 5.97 -7.24 2.61
N ASN A 44 5.68 -6.53 1.52
CA ASN A 44 6.11 -6.93 0.18
C ASN A 44 7.63 -6.98 0.03
N ALA A 45 8.34 -6.01 0.60
CA ALA A 45 9.80 -6.01 0.61
C ALA A 45 10.40 -7.21 1.38
N LEU A 46 9.59 -7.85 2.24
CA LEU A 46 9.99 -8.99 3.08
C LEU A 46 9.42 -10.32 2.59
N LYS A 47 8.86 -10.39 1.38
CA LYS A 47 8.22 -11.63 0.85
C LYS A 47 9.13 -12.86 0.88
N GLU A 48 10.43 -12.70 0.68
CA GLU A 48 11.39 -13.81 0.68
C GLU A 48 11.50 -14.53 2.03
N PHE A 49 11.13 -13.84 3.13
CA PHE A 49 11.12 -14.43 4.48
C PHE A 49 9.78 -15.13 4.80
N GLY A 50 8.79 -15.03 3.90
CA GLY A 50 7.49 -15.68 4.04
C GLY A 50 6.67 -15.13 5.23
N PRO A 51 6.13 -13.91 5.17
CA PRO A 51 5.16 -13.46 6.18
C PRO A 51 4.01 -14.47 6.29
N LYS A 52 3.68 -14.92 7.51
CA LYS A 52 2.65 -15.98 7.77
C LYS A 52 1.43 -15.44 8.50
N LEU A 53 1.65 -14.65 9.52
CA LEU A 53 0.59 -14.07 10.33
C LEU A 53 0.86 -12.59 10.50
N VAL A 54 -0.13 -11.77 10.18
CA VAL A 54 -0.06 -10.31 10.29
C VAL A 54 -1.25 -9.82 11.09
N VAL A 55 -0.98 -9.05 12.13
CA VAL A 55 -1.99 -8.28 12.86
C VAL A 55 -1.71 -6.81 12.61
N ALA A 56 -2.67 -6.09 12.04
CA ALA A 56 -2.54 -4.69 11.72
C ALA A 56 -3.67 -3.87 12.37
N THR A 57 -3.32 -2.80 13.06
CA THR A 57 -4.29 -1.78 13.46
C THR A 57 -4.00 -0.51 12.68
N THR A 58 -4.97 -0.03 11.90
CA THR A 58 -4.83 1.19 11.11
C THR A 58 -5.50 2.37 11.81
N TYR A 59 -4.77 3.47 11.91
CA TYR A 59 -5.23 4.77 12.40
C TYR A 59 -5.46 5.66 11.19
N GLN A 60 -6.73 5.85 10.81
CA GLN A 60 -7.09 6.45 9.52
C GLN A 60 -7.54 7.90 9.66
N ALA A 61 -6.93 8.77 8.88
CA ALA A 61 -7.20 10.19 8.80
C ALA A 61 -8.61 10.50 8.25
N ILE A 62 -9.18 11.64 8.65
CA ILE A 62 -10.56 12.04 8.28
C ILE A 62 -10.73 12.34 6.80
N SER A 63 -9.67 12.78 6.10
CA SER A 63 -9.72 12.99 4.63
C SER A 63 -9.98 11.70 3.86
N GLY A 64 -9.70 10.53 4.45
CA GLY A 64 -10.12 9.23 3.90
C GLY A 64 -11.64 9.07 3.78
N ALA A 65 -12.42 9.82 4.55
CA ALA A 65 -13.87 9.94 4.43
C ALA A 65 -14.30 11.12 3.53
N GLY A 66 -13.36 11.81 2.88
CA GLY A 66 -13.64 13.00 2.07
C GLY A 66 -14.04 14.22 2.89
N LYS A 67 -13.63 14.32 4.16
CA LYS A 67 -14.02 15.37 5.09
C LYS A 67 -12.82 16.12 5.66
N THR A 68 -13.06 17.36 6.05
CA THR A 68 -12.18 18.20 6.87
C THR A 68 -12.73 18.32 8.30
N PHE A 69 -11.96 18.88 9.22
CA PHE A 69 -12.45 19.16 10.58
C PHE A 69 -13.60 20.17 10.61
N GLU A 70 -13.68 21.09 9.65
CA GLU A 70 -14.81 22.04 9.52
C GLU A 70 -16.09 21.31 9.13
N GLN A 71 -15.99 20.29 8.26
CA GLN A 71 -17.12 19.46 7.79
C GLN A 71 -17.47 18.34 8.78
N TRP A 72 -16.60 18.03 9.70
CA TRP A 72 -16.77 16.98 10.69
C TRP A 72 -16.18 17.36 12.06
N PRO A 73 -16.72 18.40 12.71
CA PRO A 73 -16.18 18.93 13.98
C PRO A 73 -16.20 17.89 15.12
N GLU A 74 -17.09 16.90 15.09
CA GLU A 74 -17.17 15.84 16.10
C GLU A 74 -15.96 14.91 16.11
N MET A 75 -15.09 15.01 15.11
CA MET A 75 -13.83 14.26 15.08
C MET A 75 -12.72 14.92 15.86
N VAL A 76 -12.86 16.19 16.26
CA VAL A 76 -11.86 16.85 17.10
C VAL A 76 -11.86 16.17 18.48
N GLU A 77 -10.69 15.73 18.92
CA GLU A 77 -10.49 15.00 20.19
C GLU A 77 -11.29 13.67 20.30
N ASN A 78 -11.66 13.07 19.16
CA ASN A 78 -12.49 11.87 19.12
C ASN A 78 -11.85 10.73 18.30
N ILE A 79 -12.14 9.49 18.70
CA ILE A 79 -11.74 8.27 17.98
C ILE A 79 -12.99 7.43 17.72
N ILE A 80 -13.17 7.00 16.45
CA ILE A 80 -14.24 6.09 16.07
C ILE A 80 -13.63 4.70 15.80
N PRO A 81 -13.97 3.66 16.59
CA PRO A 81 -13.33 2.34 16.50
C PRO A 81 -13.88 1.46 15.35
N TYR A 82 -14.56 2.06 14.38
CA TYR A 82 -15.17 1.34 13.26
C TYR A 82 -15.20 2.20 12.00
N ILE A 83 -14.80 1.61 10.87
CA ILE A 83 -14.95 2.18 9.54
C ILE A 83 -15.56 1.11 8.63
N GLY A 84 -16.78 1.35 8.14
CA GLY A 84 -17.56 0.35 7.41
C GLY A 84 -16.83 -0.28 6.23
N GLY A 85 -16.64 -1.60 6.26
CA GLY A 85 -16.01 -2.40 5.20
C GLY A 85 -14.49 -2.25 5.07
N GLU A 86 -13.83 -1.45 5.91
CA GLU A 86 -12.38 -1.23 5.81
C GLU A 86 -11.55 -2.43 6.31
N GLU A 87 -11.99 -3.11 7.35
CA GLU A 87 -11.28 -4.28 7.90
C GLU A 87 -11.23 -5.40 6.85
N GLU A 88 -12.37 -5.73 6.24
CA GLU A 88 -12.45 -6.76 5.19
C GLU A 88 -11.55 -6.43 3.98
N LYS A 89 -11.51 -5.16 3.55
CA LYS A 89 -10.61 -4.73 2.47
C LYS A 89 -9.16 -4.86 2.90
N SER A 90 -8.82 -4.41 4.11
CA SER A 90 -7.46 -4.45 4.63
C SER A 90 -6.92 -5.88 4.80
N GLU A 91 -7.79 -6.84 5.04
CA GLU A 91 -7.44 -8.26 5.12
C GLU A 91 -7.32 -8.93 3.75
N LYS A 92 -8.18 -8.60 2.79
CA LYS A 92 -8.30 -9.30 1.50
C LYS A 92 -7.51 -8.67 0.36
N GLU A 93 -7.39 -7.34 0.31
CA GLU A 93 -6.73 -6.67 -0.82
C GLU A 93 -5.23 -6.95 -0.91
N PRO A 94 -4.45 -7.02 0.19
CA PRO A 94 -3.04 -7.43 0.12
C PRO A 94 -2.87 -8.81 -0.51
N LEU A 95 -3.75 -9.77 -0.20
CA LEU A 95 -3.70 -11.11 -0.79
C LEU A 95 -3.96 -11.09 -2.30
N ARG A 96 -4.80 -10.16 -2.78
CA ARG A 96 -5.00 -9.95 -4.22
C ARG A 96 -3.78 -9.34 -4.89
N LEU A 97 -3.08 -8.41 -4.21
CA LEU A 97 -1.84 -7.83 -4.73
C LEU A 97 -0.72 -8.88 -4.84
N TRP A 98 -0.68 -9.85 -3.94
CA TRP A 98 0.29 -10.96 -3.96
C TRP A 98 -0.21 -12.21 -4.71
N GLY A 99 -1.39 -12.11 -5.30
CA GLY A 99 -1.98 -13.19 -6.09
C GLY A 99 -1.23 -13.50 -7.37
N LYS A 100 -1.71 -14.48 -8.09
CA LYS A 100 -1.17 -14.92 -9.39
C LYS A 100 -2.23 -14.83 -10.47
N ILE A 101 -1.78 -14.70 -11.72
CA ILE A 101 -2.68 -14.78 -12.88
C ILE A 101 -2.85 -16.25 -13.23
N GLU A 102 -4.07 -16.75 -13.12
CA GLU A 102 -4.47 -18.09 -13.54
C GLU A 102 -5.72 -17.99 -14.43
N ASP A 103 -5.69 -18.59 -15.61
CA ASP A 103 -6.80 -18.55 -16.57
C ASP A 103 -7.35 -17.13 -16.84
N GLY A 104 -6.45 -16.15 -16.92
CA GLY A 104 -6.81 -14.75 -17.20
C GLY A 104 -7.47 -14.00 -16.02
N LYS A 105 -7.40 -14.54 -14.82
CA LYS A 105 -7.93 -13.94 -13.58
C LYS A 105 -6.86 -13.87 -12.50
N ILE A 106 -7.02 -12.92 -11.58
CA ILE A 106 -6.17 -12.87 -10.39
C ILE A 106 -6.75 -13.83 -9.34
N VAL A 107 -5.99 -14.86 -9.01
CA VAL A 107 -6.22 -15.76 -7.88
C VAL A 107 -5.47 -15.21 -6.68
N PRO A 108 -6.15 -14.84 -5.59
CA PRO A 108 -5.50 -14.30 -4.39
C PRO A 108 -4.49 -15.29 -3.78
N ALA A 109 -3.45 -14.77 -3.16
CA ALA A 109 -2.53 -15.58 -2.35
C ALA A 109 -3.26 -16.15 -1.12
N SER A 110 -2.79 -17.30 -0.63
CA SER A 110 -3.28 -17.92 0.61
C SER A 110 -2.61 -17.36 1.87
N ASP A 111 -1.41 -16.83 1.71
CA ASP A 111 -0.58 -16.29 2.79
C ASP A 111 -0.19 -14.83 2.51
N PRO A 112 0.04 -14.05 3.58
CA PRO A 112 -0.14 -14.33 5.00
C PRO A 112 -1.62 -14.36 5.44
N VAL A 113 -1.93 -14.96 6.59
CA VAL A 113 -3.20 -14.68 7.29
C VAL A 113 -3.11 -13.28 7.87
N ILE A 114 -4.08 -12.44 7.52
CA ILE A 114 -4.13 -11.04 7.98
C ILE A 114 -5.40 -10.84 8.79
N THR A 115 -5.27 -10.25 9.97
CA THR A 115 -6.39 -9.68 10.71
C THR A 115 -6.14 -8.19 10.91
N CYS A 116 -7.17 -7.39 10.72
CA CYS A 116 -7.04 -5.93 10.74
C CYS A 116 -8.13 -5.28 11.58
N GLN A 117 -7.76 -4.26 12.33
CA GLN A 117 -8.67 -3.34 13.00
C GLN A 117 -8.49 -1.95 12.42
N CYS A 118 -9.59 -1.29 12.02
CA CYS A 118 -9.58 0.00 11.36
C CYS A 118 -10.24 1.08 12.23
N ILE A 119 -9.44 2.05 12.67
CA ILE A 119 -9.84 3.11 13.61
C ILE A 119 -9.74 4.46 12.92
N ARG A 120 -10.81 5.28 13.00
CA ARG A 120 -10.77 6.68 12.59
C ARG A 120 -10.20 7.52 13.71
N VAL A 121 -9.20 8.35 13.38
CA VAL A 121 -8.50 9.22 14.35
C VAL A 121 -8.58 10.69 13.92
N PRO A 122 -8.42 11.64 14.87
CA PRO A 122 -8.50 13.08 14.60
C PRO A 122 -7.22 13.61 13.95
N VAL A 123 -6.89 13.07 12.77
CA VAL A 123 -5.78 13.47 11.92
C VAL A 123 -6.35 13.83 10.56
N LEU A 124 -5.87 14.93 9.94
CA LEU A 124 -6.39 15.40 8.66
C LEU A 124 -5.99 14.45 7.53
N ASP A 125 -4.69 14.25 7.33
CA ASP A 125 -4.09 13.39 6.31
C ASP A 125 -3.06 12.44 6.93
N GLY A 126 -2.86 11.29 6.27
CA GLY A 126 -1.90 10.26 6.70
C GLY A 126 -2.55 9.11 7.45
N HIS A 127 -2.41 7.90 6.88
CA HIS A 127 -2.83 6.65 7.54
C HIS A 127 -1.61 5.99 8.15
N THR A 128 -1.69 5.74 9.46
CA THR A 128 -0.66 5.02 10.23
C THR A 128 -1.13 3.60 10.49
N ALA A 129 -0.22 2.63 10.44
CA ALA A 129 -0.49 1.25 10.84
C ALA A 129 0.48 0.78 11.91
N ALA A 130 -0.04 0.21 12.99
CA ALA A 130 0.72 -0.60 13.94
C ALA A 130 0.61 -2.06 13.50
N VAL A 131 1.75 -2.69 13.24
CA VAL A 131 1.83 -4.02 12.61
C VAL A 131 2.64 -4.97 13.46
N PHE A 132 2.11 -6.18 13.63
CA PHE A 132 2.81 -7.33 14.20
C PHE A 132 2.88 -8.42 13.14
N VAL A 133 4.02 -9.10 13.04
CA VAL A 133 4.24 -10.08 11.98
C VAL A 133 5.05 -11.27 12.46
N ASN A 134 4.63 -12.47 12.01
CA ASN A 134 5.41 -13.72 12.08
C ASN A 134 5.84 -14.13 10.68
N PHE A 135 7.02 -14.70 10.58
CA PHE A 135 7.62 -15.17 9.34
C PHE A 135 7.77 -16.69 9.31
N GLU A 136 7.81 -17.27 8.13
CA GLU A 136 8.23 -18.66 7.93
C GLU A 136 9.72 -18.84 8.27
N LYS A 137 10.54 -17.86 7.85
CA LYS A 137 11.96 -17.77 8.13
C LYS A 137 12.23 -16.44 8.82
N LYS A 138 12.31 -16.43 10.14
CA LYS A 138 12.54 -15.19 10.91
C LYS A 138 13.83 -14.50 10.43
N PRO A 139 13.74 -13.30 9.80
CA PRO A 139 14.92 -12.51 9.43
C PRO A 139 15.53 -11.85 10.67
N THR A 140 16.76 -11.36 10.56
CA THR A 140 17.30 -10.44 11.55
C THR A 140 16.74 -9.02 11.35
N LYS A 141 16.82 -8.18 12.38
CA LYS A 141 16.41 -6.76 12.30
C LYS A 141 17.16 -6.03 11.17
N GLU A 142 18.47 -6.29 11.05
CA GLU A 142 19.34 -5.69 10.03
C GLU A 142 18.91 -6.09 8.62
N GLN A 143 18.55 -7.36 8.42
CA GLN A 143 18.02 -7.85 7.14
C GLN A 143 16.72 -7.16 6.77
N ILE A 144 15.81 -6.97 7.71
CA ILE A 144 14.55 -6.25 7.48
C ILE A 144 14.82 -4.81 7.04
N ILE A 145 15.66 -4.09 7.80
CA ILE A 145 15.97 -2.67 7.52
C ILE A 145 16.65 -2.54 6.15
N GLU A 146 17.60 -3.44 5.83
CA GLU A 146 18.27 -3.45 4.54
C GLU A 146 17.28 -3.66 3.38
N LYS A 147 16.35 -4.62 3.53
CA LYS A 147 15.30 -4.85 2.51
C LYS A 147 14.41 -3.64 2.30
N TRP A 148 14.06 -2.93 3.36
CA TRP A 148 13.25 -1.71 3.24
C TRP A 148 14.03 -0.57 2.56
N ARG A 149 15.29 -0.36 2.94
CA ARG A 149 16.14 0.70 2.40
C ARG A 149 16.54 0.46 0.94
N SER A 150 16.74 -0.79 0.56
CA SER A 150 17.14 -1.17 -0.79
C SER A 150 15.97 -1.44 -1.74
N PHE A 151 14.72 -1.42 -1.25
CA PHE A 151 13.57 -1.78 -2.06
C PHE A 151 13.37 -0.83 -3.24
N LYS A 152 13.32 -1.41 -4.44
CA LYS A 152 12.98 -0.74 -5.69
C LYS A 152 11.96 -1.58 -6.44
N GLY A 153 10.99 -0.89 -7.05
CA GLY A 153 10.02 -1.50 -7.94
C GLY A 153 10.16 -0.98 -9.38
N VAL A 154 9.35 -1.53 -10.27
CA VAL A 154 9.33 -1.13 -11.69
C VAL A 154 9.20 0.39 -11.91
N PRO A 155 8.39 1.15 -11.13
CA PRO A 155 8.33 2.60 -11.30
C PRO A 155 9.67 3.31 -11.10
N GLN A 156 10.50 2.88 -10.14
CA GLN A 156 11.82 3.42 -9.89
C GLN A 156 12.80 3.04 -11.01
N GLU A 157 12.72 1.80 -11.50
CA GLU A 157 13.56 1.32 -12.62
C GLU A 157 13.26 2.08 -13.92
N LEU A 158 11.99 2.37 -14.18
CA LEU A 158 11.53 3.12 -15.36
C LEU A 158 11.63 4.64 -15.18
N ASN A 159 12.02 5.13 -13.99
CA ASN A 159 12.07 6.55 -13.66
C ASN A 159 10.75 7.27 -14.00
N LEU A 160 9.61 6.68 -13.61
CA LEU A 160 8.30 7.28 -13.89
C LEU A 160 8.17 8.63 -13.17
N PRO A 161 7.53 9.63 -13.80
CA PRO A 161 7.50 11.00 -13.28
C PRO A 161 6.98 11.16 -11.84
N SER A 162 5.94 10.38 -11.48
CA SER A 162 5.32 10.42 -10.13
C SER A 162 5.91 9.36 -9.18
N ALA A 163 6.89 8.58 -9.63
CA ALA A 163 7.52 7.57 -8.77
C ALA A 163 8.40 8.24 -7.71
N PRO A 164 8.28 7.85 -6.44
CA PRO A 164 9.24 8.26 -5.42
C PRO A 164 10.64 7.75 -5.79
N LYS A 165 11.66 8.54 -5.55
CA LYS A 165 13.05 8.11 -5.81
C LYS A 165 13.45 6.96 -4.89
N GLN A 166 13.05 7.05 -3.63
CA GLN A 166 13.13 5.97 -2.65
C GLN A 166 11.75 5.69 -2.09
N PHE A 167 11.19 4.53 -2.41
CA PHE A 167 9.81 4.20 -2.08
C PHE A 167 9.58 4.03 -0.57
N ILE A 168 10.51 3.36 0.12
CA ILE A 168 10.41 3.09 1.56
C ILE A 168 11.59 3.75 2.26
N GLN A 169 11.31 4.58 3.29
CA GLN A 169 12.32 5.00 4.26
C GLN A 169 12.12 4.29 5.59
N TYR A 170 13.22 4.01 6.29
CA TYR A 170 13.22 3.54 7.67
C TYR A 170 13.84 4.60 8.57
N LEU A 171 13.09 4.99 9.59
CA LEU A 171 13.45 6.00 10.59
C LEU A 171 13.90 5.30 11.88
N GLU A 172 15.07 5.72 12.39
CA GLU A 172 15.71 5.10 13.55
C GLU A 172 15.18 5.66 14.88
N GLU A 173 14.62 6.87 14.83
CA GLU A 173 14.16 7.59 16.02
C GLU A 173 12.97 6.87 16.66
N ASP A 174 12.97 6.82 17.98
CA ASP A 174 11.98 6.08 18.78
C ASP A 174 10.55 6.64 18.69
N ASP A 175 10.37 7.89 18.28
CA ASP A 175 9.10 8.56 18.15
C ASP A 175 8.64 8.76 16.69
N ARG A 176 9.29 8.08 15.73
CA ARG A 176 8.97 8.18 14.30
C ARG A 176 8.45 6.84 13.73
N PRO A 177 7.60 6.85 12.68
CA PRO A 177 7.12 8.01 11.94
C PRO A 177 6.01 8.80 12.65
N GLN A 178 6.01 10.12 12.46
CA GLN A 178 4.95 11.02 12.91
C GLN A 178 4.24 11.63 11.68
N VAL A 179 2.92 11.71 11.73
CA VAL A 179 2.13 12.24 10.60
C VAL A 179 2.61 13.64 10.19
N LYS A 180 2.77 14.57 11.13
CA LYS A 180 3.17 15.96 10.83
C LYS A 180 4.55 16.09 10.19
N LEU A 181 5.45 15.13 10.46
CA LEU A 181 6.84 15.19 9.99
C LEU A 181 7.05 14.36 8.72
N ASP A 182 6.33 13.24 8.57
CA ASP A 182 6.70 12.18 7.63
C ASP A 182 5.66 11.91 6.54
N VAL A 183 4.43 12.43 6.67
CA VAL A 183 3.36 12.14 5.71
C VAL A 183 3.70 12.58 4.27
N ASN A 184 4.48 13.66 4.14
CA ASN A 184 4.88 14.22 2.84
C ASN A 184 6.21 13.66 2.30
N TYR A 185 6.75 12.59 2.87
CA TYR A 185 7.95 11.95 2.35
C TYR A 185 7.79 11.61 0.87
N GLU A 186 8.81 11.96 0.05
CA GLU A 186 8.77 11.82 -1.42
C GLU A 186 7.49 12.45 -2.04
N ASN A 187 7.15 13.68 -1.62
CA ASN A 187 5.93 14.39 -2.02
C ASN A 187 4.63 13.61 -1.72
N GLY A 188 4.61 12.85 -0.63
CA GLY A 188 3.49 12.01 -0.23
C GLY A 188 3.34 10.71 -1.02
N MET A 189 4.31 10.37 -1.86
CA MET A 189 4.31 9.12 -2.64
C MET A 189 5.15 8.01 -2.02
N GLY A 190 5.99 8.32 -1.04
CA GLY A 190 6.76 7.34 -0.28
C GLY A 190 6.01 6.77 0.93
N VAL A 191 6.61 5.77 1.55
CA VAL A 191 6.15 5.11 2.78
C VAL A 191 7.23 5.25 3.85
N SER A 192 6.83 5.73 5.02
CA SER A 192 7.74 5.89 6.17
C SER A 192 7.52 4.77 7.17
N LEU A 193 8.58 4.05 7.50
CA LEU A 193 8.58 2.97 8.47
C LEU A 193 9.48 3.32 9.66
N GLY A 194 9.13 2.82 10.83
CA GLY A 194 9.94 2.98 12.03
C GLY A 194 9.52 2.03 13.13
N ARG A 195 10.14 2.16 14.29
CA ARG A 195 9.79 1.34 15.46
C ARG A 195 9.90 -0.17 15.23
N LEU A 196 10.81 -0.64 14.39
CA LEU A 196 11.06 -2.08 14.22
C LEU A 196 11.73 -2.64 15.47
N ARG A 197 11.09 -3.59 16.11
CA ARG A 197 11.57 -4.26 17.31
C ARG A 197 11.01 -5.66 17.43
N GLU A 198 11.70 -6.52 18.14
CA GLU A 198 11.20 -7.84 18.53
C GLU A 198 9.94 -7.71 19.39
N ASP A 199 9.11 -8.72 19.34
CA ASP A 199 7.88 -8.83 20.12
C ASP A 199 7.87 -10.10 20.95
N SER A 200 7.11 -10.11 22.05
CA SER A 200 7.01 -11.28 22.95
C SER A 200 6.09 -12.38 22.43
N VAL A 201 5.22 -12.07 21.46
CA VAL A 201 4.23 -12.99 20.90
C VAL A 201 4.49 -13.22 19.42
N PHE A 202 4.86 -12.16 18.69
CA PHE A 202 5.22 -12.21 17.27
C PHE A 202 6.74 -12.13 17.09
N ASP A 203 7.22 -12.40 15.88
CA ASP A 203 8.64 -12.22 15.58
C ASP A 203 9.05 -10.76 15.68
N TYR A 204 8.26 -9.88 15.05
CA TYR A 204 8.50 -8.43 15.00
C TYR A 204 7.23 -7.61 15.03
N LYS A 205 7.40 -6.36 15.44
CA LYS A 205 6.41 -5.29 15.30
C LYS A 205 7.07 -4.02 14.79
N PHE A 206 6.31 -3.24 14.02
CA PHE A 206 6.74 -1.95 13.46
C PHE A 206 5.57 -1.00 13.26
N VAL A 207 5.87 0.24 12.91
CA VAL A 207 4.88 1.26 12.54
C VAL A 207 5.15 1.73 11.12
N GLY A 208 4.10 1.84 10.32
CA GLY A 208 4.15 2.36 8.96
C GLY A 208 3.21 3.55 8.78
N LEU A 209 3.59 4.49 7.91
CA LEU A 209 2.82 5.69 7.58
C LEU A 209 2.85 5.92 6.07
N SER A 210 1.70 6.23 5.49
CA SER A 210 1.57 6.67 4.10
C SER A 210 0.54 7.79 3.96
N HIS A 211 0.69 8.63 2.94
CA HIS A 211 -0.28 9.67 2.62
C HIS A 211 -1.50 9.05 1.92
N ASN A 212 -2.67 9.12 2.56
CA ASN A 212 -3.88 8.45 2.09
C ASN A 212 -4.49 9.05 0.83
N THR A 213 -4.37 10.36 0.59
CA THR A 213 -4.94 11.03 -0.58
C THR A 213 -3.97 11.11 -1.76
N LEU A 214 -2.65 11.17 -1.51
CA LEU A 214 -1.63 11.13 -2.56
C LEU A 214 -1.26 9.68 -2.88
N ARG A 215 -0.42 9.03 -2.09
CA ARG A 215 -0.06 7.62 -2.33
C ARG A 215 -1.29 6.72 -2.38
N GLY A 216 -2.19 6.89 -1.40
CA GLY A 216 -3.38 6.06 -1.22
C GLY A 216 -4.51 6.35 -2.22
N ALA A 217 -4.51 7.46 -2.96
CA ALA A 217 -5.59 7.83 -3.89
C ALA A 217 -5.07 8.42 -5.20
N ALA A 218 -5.15 9.73 -5.37
CA ALA A 218 -4.92 10.39 -6.66
C ALA A 218 -3.51 10.17 -7.22
N GLY A 219 -2.47 10.37 -6.43
CA GLY A 219 -1.09 10.18 -6.87
C GLY A 219 -0.79 8.73 -7.26
N GLY A 220 -1.30 7.76 -6.49
CA GLY A 220 -1.19 6.35 -6.85
C GLY A 220 -1.90 6.01 -8.17
N ALA A 221 -3.05 6.63 -8.45
CA ALA A 221 -3.75 6.44 -9.72
C ALA A 221 -2.99 7.06 -10.91
N VAL A 222 -2.37 8.24 -10.72
CA VAL A 222 -1.50 8.84 -11.73
C VAL A 222 -0.30 7.95 -12.02
N LEU A 223 0.37 7.41 -11.00
CA LEU A 223 1.49 6.49 -11.17
C LEU A 223 1.10 5.21 -11.92
N ILE A 224 -0.11 4.67 -11.68
CA ILE A 224 -0.64 3.55 -12.48
C ILE A 224 -0.80 3.95 -13.94
N ALA A 225 -1.32 5.15 -14.24
CA ALA A 225 -1.49 5.63 -15.62
C ALA A 225 -0.13 5.81 -16.32
N GLU A 226 0.87 6.31 -15.61
CA GLU A 226 2.25 6.42 -16.12
C GLU A 226 2.84 5.04 -16.44
N LEU A 227 2.66 4.05 -15.55
CA LEU A 227 3.09 2.67 -15.77
C LEU A 227 2.37 2.06 -16.99
N LEU A 228 1.05 2.22 -17.09
CA LEU A 228 0.26 1.73 -18.23
C LEU A 228 0.73 2.34 -19.56
N LYS A 229 1.09 3.63 -19.56
CA LYS A 229 1.67 4.29 -20.73
C LYS A 229 3.06 3.72 -21.06
N ALA A 230 3.92 3.62 -20.06
CA ALA A 230 5.29 3.10 -20.25
C ALA A 230 5.32 1.66 -20.77
N GLN A 231 4.35 0.83 -20.37
CA GLN A 231 4.21 -0.55 -20.83
C GLN A 231 3.33 -0.72 -22.11
N GLY A 232 2.89 0.38 -22.73
CA GLY A 232 2.17 0.36 -24.01
C GLY A 232 0.69 -0.03 -23.93
N TYR A 233 0.08 -0.09 -22.74
CA TYR A 233 -1.37 -0.32 -22.61
C TYR A 233 -2.21 0.92 -22.97
N ILE A 234 -1.64 2.11 -22.81
CA ILE A 234 -2.22 3.40 -23.21
C ILE A 234 -1.40 3.94 -24.38
N THR A 235 -2.04 4.09 -25.53
CA THR A 235 -1.45 4.63 -26.77
C THR A 235 -2.23 5.86 -27.22
N PRO A 236 -1.60 6.82 -27.96
CA PRO A 236 -2.31 7.95 -28.56
C PRO A 236 -3.47 7.49 -29.45
N THR A 237 -4.49 8.33 -29.59
CA THR A 237 -5.70 8.05 -30.40
C THR A 237 -5.41 8.05 -31.89
N ASP A 238 -4.36 8.75 -32.32
CA ASP A 238 -3.99 8.93 -33.74
C ASP A 238 -3.08 7.84 -34.29
N ALA A 239 -2.88 6.74 -33.54
CA ALA A 239 -2.10 5.58 -33.96
C ALA A 239 -2.99 4.46 -34.57
N GLU A 240 -3.96 4.83 -35.42
CA GLU A 240 -4.69 3.91 -36.30
C GLU A 240 -4.14 3.98 -37.73
#